data_a28a9c5bd6fd40f0274e7385c28eaf1b
#
_entry.id   a28a9c5bd6fd40f0274e7385c28eaf1b
#
_cell.length_a   1.000
_cell.length_b   1.000
_cell.length_c   1.000
_cell.angle_alpha   90.00
_cell.angle_beta   90.00
_cell.angle_gamma   90.00
#
_symmetry.space_group_name_H-M   'P 1'
#
loop_
_entity.id
_entity.type
_entity.pdbx_description
1 polymer ?
#
loop_
_entity_poly.entity_id
_entity_poly.type
_entity_poly.pdbx_seq_one_letter_code
_entity_poly.pdbx_strand_id
1 'polypeptide(L)'
;MFETVQNDGFMILSVAMDADVEAARPWIEAAAPDYITLIDQNHLLSSLYNMVNVPQAVWIDETGMIVRPVETGGSLDVVKEYDPEIGGYIPETAARAANAKSTYIQAVKDCAVNGGASPFLFDT
;
A
#
# COMPACT_ATOMS: atom_id res chain seq x y z
N MET A 1 -8.39 8.29 -1.10
CA MET A 1 -7.96 7.92 0.29
C MET A 1 -7.04 8.98 0.89
N PHE A 2 -5.96 9.37 0.21
CA PHE A 2 -5.03 10.40 0.75
C PHE A 2 -5.71 11.73 1.03
N GLU A 3 -6.51 12.25 0.12
CA GLU A 3 -7.25 13.50 0.30
C GLU A 3 -8.13 13.53 1.57
N THR A 4 -8.60 12.37 2.01
CA THR A 4 -9.44 12.25 3.21
C THR A 4 -8.63 12.35 4.50
N VAL A 5 -7.36 11.95 4.52
CA VAL A 5 -6.54 11.80 5.74
C VAL A 5 -5.35 12.75 5.79
N GLN A 6 -5.05 13.50 4.73
CA GLN A 6 -3.89 14.39 4.67
C GLN A 6 -3.84 15.45 5.78
N ASN A 7 -5.00 15.86 6.31
CA ASN A 7 -5.09 16.84 7.40
C ASN A 7 -4.96 16.22 8.80
N ASP A 8 -4.88 14.90 8.89
CA ASP A 8 -4.78 14.15 10.16
C ASP A 8 -3.32 13.79 10.50
N GLY A 9 -2.35 14.47 9.87
CA GLY A 9 -0.93 14.19 10.08
C GLY A 9 -0.43 12.94 9.36
N PHE A 10 -1.21 12.42 8.40
CA PHE A 10 -0.87 11.25 7.61
C PHE A 10 -0.15 11.64 6.32
N MET A 11 0.90 10.92 5.98
CA MET A 11 1.67 11.13 4.75
C MET A 11 1.85 9.81 4.01
N ILE A 12 1.68 9.86 2.69
CA ILE A 12 2.06 8.77 1.79
C ILE A 12 3.40 9.10 1.15
N LEU A 13 4.32 8.14 1.20
CA LEU A 13 5.55 8.14 0.42
C LEU A 13 5.49 6.95 -0.52
N SER A 14 5.41 7.22 -1.82
CA SER A 14 5.43 6.21 -2.87
C SER A 14 6.83 6.06 -3.44
N VAL A 15 7.27 4.84 -3.71
CA VAL A 15 8.59 4.56 -4.26
C VAL A 15 8.45 3.61 -5.45
N ALA A 16 8.85 4.07 -6.63
CA ALA A 16 8.92 3.26 -7.83
C ALA A 16 10.23 2.47 -7.84
N MET A 17 10.14 1.19 -8.12
CA MET A 17 11.27 0.24 -8.14
C MET A 17 11.82 0.05 -9.56
N ASP A 18 12.02 1.15 -10.27
CA ASP A 18 12.52 1.14 -11.64
C ASP A 18 14.02 1.48 -11.67
N ALA A 19 14.80 0.62 -12.32
CA ALA A 19 16.23 0.87 -12.53
C ALA A 19 16.48 2.06 -13.47
N ASP A 20 15.52 2.37 -14.34
CA ASP A 20 15.55 3.51 -15.25
C ASP A 20 14.49 4.55 -14.87
N VAL A 21 14.96 5.74 -14.50
CA VAL A 21 14.09 6.87 -14.14
C VAL A 21 13.14 7.24 -15.27
N GLU A 22 13.60 7.18 -16.51
CA GLU A 22 12.80 7.56 -17.68
C GLU A 22 11.72 6.53 -18.00
N ALA A 23 11.87 5.28 -17.55
CA ALA A 23 10.81 4.27 -17.66
C ALA A 23 9.64 4.57 -16.71
N ALA A 24 9.92 5.04 -15.49
CA ALA A 24 8.90 5.36 -14.50
C ALA A 24 8.23 6.72 -14.73
N ARG A 25 8.97 7.70 -15.26
CA ARG A 25 8.52 9.09 -15.39
C ARG A 25 7.14 9.26 -16.06
N PRO A 26 6.87 8.69 -17.24
CA PRO A 26 5.58 8.91 -17.91
C PRO A 26 4.38 8.41 -17.09
N TRP A 27 4.56 7.33 -16.34
CA TRP A 27 3.52 6.76 -15.48
C TRP A 27 3.25 7.64 -14.26
N ILE A 28 4.31 8.17 -13.64
CA ILE A 28 4.20 9.06 -12.49
C ILE A 28 3.54 10.38 -12.91
N GLU A 29 3.96 10.95 -14.03
CA GLU A 29 3.37 12.19 -14.56
C GLU A 29 1.90 12.02 -14.94
N ALA A 30 1.55 10.89 -15.56
CA ALA A 30 0.16 10.59 -15.92
C ALA A 30 -0.73 10.38 -14.67
N ALA A 31 -0.20 9.79 -13.62
CA ALA A 31 -0.91 9.59 -12.36
C ALA A 31 -1.07 10.88 -11.55
N ALA A 32 -0.16 11.85 -11.76
CA ALA A 32 -0.13 13.15 -11.08
C ALA A 32 -0.45 13.05 -9.58
N PRO A 33 0.30 12.24 -8.79
CA PRO A 33 -0.02 12.01 -7.39
C PRO A 33 0.18 13.29 -6.55
N ASP A 34 -0.72 13.51 -5.59
CA ASP A 34 -0.64 14.63 -4.64
C ASP A 34 0.33 14.37 -3.48
N TYR A 35 1.05 13.27 -3.50
CA TYR A 35 2.00 12.84 -2.48
C TYR A 35 3.39 12.65 -3.07
N ILE A 36 4.40 12.55 -2.19
CA ILE A 36 5.79 12.39 -2.59
C ILE A 36 5.98 11.05 -3.29
N THR A 37 6.55 11.08 -4.49
CA THR A 37 6.95 9.90 -5.24
C THR A 37 8.45 9.94 -5.52
N LEU A 38 9.13 8.88 -5.12
CA LEU A 38 10.57 8.68 -5.32
C LEU A 38 10.81 7.51 -6.27
N ILE A 39 12.04 7.40 -6.75
CA ILE A 39 12.48 6.29 -7.60
C ILE A 39 13.71 5.66 -6.94
N ASP A 40 13.63 4.36 -6.66
CA ASP A 40 14.71 3.58 -6.08
C ASP A 40 15.40 2.73 -7.15
N GLN A 41 16.34 3.35 -7.88
CA GLN A 41 17.04 2.71 -9.00
C GLN A 41 17.89 1.50 -8.59
N ASN A 42 18.36 1.47 -7.37
CA ASN A 42 19.25 0.42 -6.86
C ASN A 42 18.54 -0.59 -5.95
N HIS A 43 17.22 -0.48 -5.83
CA HIS A 43 16.40 -1.35 -4.98
C HIS A 43 16.86 -1.38 -3.51
N LEU A 44 17.38 -0.24 -3.03
CA LEU A 44 17.87 -0.12 -1.67
C LEU A 44 16.74 -0.24 -0.65
N LEU A 45 15.64 0.45 -0.88
CA LEU A 45 14.49 0.44 0.01
C LEU A 45 13.89 -0.96 0.13
N SER A 46 13.70 -1.65 -0.99
CA SER A 46 13.18 -3.01 -0.99
C SER A 46 14.09 -3.97 -0.22
N SER A 47 15.42 -3.80 -0.34
CA SER A 47 16.40 -4.60 0.42
C SER A 47 16.32 -4.32 1.92
N LEU A 48 16.21 -3.06 2.32
CA LEU A 48 16.15 -2.66 3.73
C LEU A 48 14.87 -3.14 4.45
N TYR A 49 13.74 -3.16 3.74
CA TYR A 49 12.45 -3.58 4.28
C TYR A 49 12.07 -5.02 3.94
N ASN A 50 12.96 -5.80 3.28
CA ASN A 50 12.69 -7.16 2.80
C ASN A 50 11.45 -7.25 1.91
N MET A 51 11.23 -6.26 1.07
CA MET A 51 10.16 -6.26 0.09
C MET A 51 10.51 -7.18 -1.06
N VAL A 52 9.65 -8.15 -1.36
CA VAL A 52 9.88 -9.19 -2.37
C VAL A 52 8.90 -9.10 -3.55
N ASN A 53 7.94 -8.20 -3.46
CA ASN A 53 6.90 -8.03 -4.47
C ASN A 53 6.41 -6.57 -4.49
N VAL A 54 5.63 -6.22 -5.51
CA VAL A 54 4.96 -4.92 -5.62
C VAL A 54 3.48 -5.14 -5.97
N PRO A 55 2.58 -4.30 -5.47
CA PRO A 55 2.80 -3.25 -4.50
C PRO A 55 2.93 -3.80 -3.06
N GLN A 56 3.90 -3.31 -2.32
CA GLN A 56 4.04 -3.58 -0.88
C GLN A 56 4.08 -2.27 -0.11
N ALA A 57 3.66 -2.30 1.14
CA ALA A 57 3.65 -1.15 2.02
C ALA A 57 4.13 -1.51 3.41
N VAL A 58 4.68 -0.53 4.09
CA VAL A 58 5.05 -0.57 5.51
C VAL A 58 4.50 0.68 6.17
N TRP A 59 4.01 0.57 7.41
CA TRP A 59 3.52 1.73 8.14
C TRP A 59 4.50 2.10 9.24
N ILE A 60 4.81 3.39 9.30
CA ILE A 60 5.80 3.93 10.21
C ILE A 60 5.12 5.06 10.99
N ASP A 61 5.30 5.09 12.31
CA ASP A 61 4.77 6.16 13.15
C ASP A 61 5.68 7.40 13.14
N GLU A 62 5.24 8.44 13.85
CA GLU A 62 5.96 9.71 13.95
C GLU A 62 7.29 9.60 14.70
N THR A 63 7.55 8.51 15.39
CA THR A 63 8.83 8.25 16.07
C THR A 63 9.81 7.48 15.19
N GLY A 64 9.38 7.05 14.01
CA GLY A 64 10.17 6.25 13.07
C GLY A 64 10.08 4.74 13.30
N MET A 65 9.14 4.28 14.15
CA MET A 65 8.93 2.86 14.43
C MET A 65 7.96 2.25 13.42
N ILE A 66 8.28 1.03 12.97
CA ILE A 66 7.38 0.25 12.13
C ILE A 66 6.21 -0.26 12.98
N VAL A 67 5.01 0.21 12.67
CA VAL A 67 3.77 -0.17 13.39
C VAL A 67 2.94 -1.20 12.63
N ARG A 68 3.20 -1.38 11.34
CA ARG A 68 2.77 -2.53 10.54
C ARG A 68 3.93 -2.95 9.64
N PRO A 69 4.34 -4.22 9.67
CA PRO A 69 5.41 -4.70 8.81
C PRO A 69 4.99 -4.75 7.34
N VAL A 70 5.94 -5.10 6.49
CA VAL A 70 5.70 -5.20 5.05
C VAL A 70 4.57 -6.18 4.75
N GLU A 71 3.60 -5.68 4.00
CA GLU A 71 2.45 -6.45 3.50
C GLU A 71 2.03 -5.93 2.12
N THR A 72 1.10 -6.63 1.48
CA THR A 72 0.56 -6.18 0.20
C THR A 72 -0.11 -4.82 0.34
N GLY A 73 0.34 -3.85 -0.43
CA GLY A 73 -0.18 -2.48 -0.40
C GLY A 73 -1.60 -2.39 -0.96
N GLY A 74 -2.49 -1.77 -0.18
CA GLY A 74 -3.87 -1.51 -0.62
C GLY A 74 -4.85 -2.67 -0.48
N SER A 75 -4.40 -3.83 -0.04
CA SER A 75 -5.29 -4.95 0.30
C SER A 75 -4.60 -5.92 1.26
N LEU A 76 -5.38 -6.74 1.93
CA LEU A 76 -4.86 -7.92 2.60
C LEU A 76 -4.57 -9.01 1.55
N ASP A 77 -3.71 -9.97 1.88
CA ASP A 77 -3.30 -11.04 0.97
C ASP A 77 -4.47 -11.97 0.59
N VAL A 78 -5.31 -11.49 -0.28
CA VAL A 78 -6.44 -12.23 -0.86
C VAL A 78 -6.26 -12.32 -2.36
N VAL A 79 -6.06 -13.54 -2.85
CA VAL A 79 -5.93 -13.83 -4.27
C VAL A 79 -7.31 -14.06 -4.88
N LYS A 80 -7.58 -13.39 -6.00
CA LYS A 80 -8.76 -13.69 -6.83
C LYS A 80 -8.47 -14.93 -7.66
N GLU A 81 -9.34 -15.92 -7.58
CA GLU A 81 -9.24 -17.13 -8.36
C GLU A 81 -10.01 -16.97 -9.68
N TYR A 82 -9.33 -17.25 -10.79
CA TYR A 82 -9.92 -17.22 -12.11
C TYR A 82 -10.42 -18.61 -12.50
N ASP A 83 -11.66 -18.67 -12.97
CA ASP A 83 -12.26 -19.90 -13.48
C ASP A 83 -12.50 -19.78 -15.00
N PRO A 84 -11.78 -20.55 -15.81
CA PRO A 84 -11.95 -20.53 -17.27
C PRO A 84 -13.31 -21.01 -17.74
N GLU A 85 -14.02 -21.82 -16.97
CA GLU A 85 -15.34 -22.34 -17.33
C GLU A 85 -16.40 -21.24 -17.29
N ILE A 86 -16.29 -20.33 -16.32
CA ILE A 86 -17.19 -19.17 -16.22
C ILE A 86 -16.61 -17.93 -16.96
N GLY A 87 -15.39 -18.01 -17.44
CA GLY A 87 -14.72 -16.90 -18.16
C GLY A 87 -14.43 -15.68 -17.28
N GLY A 88 -14.24 -15.86 -15.98
CA GLY A 88 -14.05 -14.77 -15.05
C GLY A 88 -13.54 -15.22 -13.67
N TYR A 89 -13.49 -14.27 -12.73
CA TYR A 89 -13.11 -14.58 -11.36
C TYR A 89 -14.26 -15.26 -10.61
N ILE A 90 -13.92 -16.22 -9.75
CA ILE A 90 -14.88 -16.85 -8.83
C ILE A 90 -15.50 -15.77 -7.93
N PRO A 91 -16.84 -15.62 -7.90
CA PRO A 91 -17.50 -14.52 -7.20
C PRO A 91 -17.13 -14.41 -5.71
N GLU A 92 -16.96 -15.53 -5.02
CA GLU A 92 -16.57 -15.55 -3.60
C GLU A 92 -15.18 -14.97 -3.36
N THR A 93 -14.21 -15.33 -4.19
CA THR A 93 -12.83 -14.82 -4.05
C THR A 93 -12.75 -13.35 -4.44
N ALA A 94 -13.52 -12.93 -5.44
CA ALA A 94 -13.62 -11.53 -5.84
C ALA A 94 -14.27 -10.68 -4.73
N ALA A 95 -15.32 -11.18 -4.08
CA ALA A 95 -15.96 -10.51 -2.96
C ALA A 95 -15.03 -10.39 -1.75
N ARG A 96 -14.28 -11.44 -1.41
CA ARG A 96 -13.27 -11.40 -0.34
C ARG A 96 -12.18 -10.36 -0.63
N ALA A 97 -11.69 -10.30 -1.85
CA ALA A 97 -10.70 -9.32 -2.25
C ALA A 97 -11.22 -7.88 -2.16
N ALA A 98 -12.46 -7.64 -2.58
CA ALA A 98 -13.10 -6.33 -2.44
C ALA A 98 -13.28 -5.91 -0.98
N ASN A 99 -13.68 -6.85 -0.11
CA ASN A 99 -13.81 -6.61 1.32
C ASN A 99 -12.46 -6.35 1.99
N ALA A 100 -11.41 -7.10 1.62
CA ALA A 100 -10.06 -6.89 2.12
C ALA A 100 -9.53 -5.50 1.77
N LYS A 101 -9.78 -5.03 0.55
CA LYS A 101 -9.43 -3.68 0.11
C LYS A 101 -10.16 -2.61 0.94
N SER A 102 -11.45 -2.77 1.13
CA SER A 102 -12.25 -1.86 1.94
C SER A 102 -11.76 -1.82 3.39
N THR A 103 -11.47 -2.96 3.99
CA THR A 103 -10.92 -3.06 5.34
C THR A 103 -9.55 -2.38 5.44
N TYR A 104 -8.69 -2.55 4.45
CA TYR A 104 -7.38 -1.87 4.42
C TYR A 104 -7.52 -0.35 4.40
N ILE A 105 -8.43 0.18 3.59
CA ILE A 105 -8.70 1.63 3.54
C ILE A 105 -9.23 2.14 4.88
N GLN A 106 -10.12 1.39 5.52
CA GLN A 106 -10.63 1.74 6.87
C GLN A 106 -9.51 1.73 7.90
N ALA A 107 -8.60 0.75 7.84
CA ALA A 107 -7.45 0.67 8.73
C ALA A 107 -6.52 1.87 8.59
N VAL A 108 -6.24 2.30 7.36
CA VAL A 108 -5.44 3.52 7.10
C VAL A 108 -6.11 4.75 7.70
N LYS A 109 -7.41 4.93 7.49
CA LYS A 109 -8.16 6.07 8.02
C LYS A 109 -8.19 6.06 9.56
N ASP A 110 -8.43 4.92 10.15
CA ASP A 110 -8.43 4.77 11.61
C ASP A 110 -7.07 5.10 12.21
N CYS A 111 -5.99 4.57 11.62
CA CYS A 111 -4.63 4.86 12.05
C CYS A 111 -4.29 6.36 11.93
N ALA A 112 -4.71 7.02 10.85
CA ALA A 112 -4.48 8.44 10.65
C ALA A 112 -5.15 9.29 11.72
N VAL A 113 -6.36 8.91 12.16
CA VAL A 113 -7.15 9.65 13.17
C VAL A 113 -6.72 9.30 14.60
N ASN A 114 -6.55 8.01 14.91
CA ASN A 114 -6.35 7.50 16.26
C ASN A 114 -4.87 7.22 16.59
N GLY A 115 -3.97 7.27 15.62
CA GLY A 115 -2.54 7.04 15.82
C GLY A 115 -2.27 5.73 16.54
N GLY A 116 -1.44 5.77 17.57
CA GLY A 116 -1.06 4.59 18.36
C GLY A 116 -2.21 3.86 19.07
N ALA A 117 -3.40 4.47 19.14
CA ALA A 117 -4.59 3.82 19.71
C ALA A 117 -5.38 3.01 18.68
N SER A 118 -4.97 3.01 17.42
CA SER A 118 -5.64 2.24 16.37
C SER A 118 -5.52 0.73 16.62
N PRO A 119 -6.63 -0.03 16.54
CA PRO A 119 -6.59 -1.49 16.70
C PRO A 119 -5.95 -2.22 15.52
N PHE A 120 -5.64 -1.49 14.45
CA PHE A 120 -5.01 -2.05 13.25
C PHE A 120 -3.49 -2.05 13.30
N LEU A 121 -2.90 -1.44 14.33
CA LEU A 121 -1.44 -1.50 14.53
C LEU A 121 -1.05 -2.79 15.25
N PHE A 122 0.15 -3.25 14.95
CA PHE A 122 0.70 -4.39 15.67
C PHE A 122 1.43 -3.92 16.93
N ASP A 123 1.36 -4.71 18.00
CA ASP A 123 2.20 -4.52 19.16
C ASP A 123 3.67 -4.76 18.78
N THR A 124 4.48 -3.82 19.09
CA THR A 124 5.93 -3.88 18.82
C THR A 124 6.71 -4.37 20.04
#